data_fd92002652115b6231bc7fcac88e6ea6
#
_entry.id   fd92002652115b6231bc7fcac88e6ea6
#
_cell.length_a   1.000
_cell.length_b   1.000
_cell.length_c   1.000
_cell.angle_alpha   90.00
_cell.angle_beta   90.00
_cell.angle_gamma   90.00
#
_symmetry.space_group_name_H-M   'P 1'
#
loop_
_entity.id
_entity.type
_entity.pdbx_description
1 polymer ?
#
loop_
_entity_poly.entity_id
_entity_poly.type
_entity_poly.pdbx_seq_one_letter_code
_entity_poly.pdbx_strand_id
1 'polypeptide(L)'
;MKPNILYLMAALLLAGCAKETPVQTTHFLKPSPPSRADTSLMHQGPYGEVIRQAASTYGVDETLVKAIIQVESGYNPTVVSKSNAIGLMQLKASTAGRDAYRMKGRYGQPSPRDLKDPAVNIDLGTAYLSILQQQLAGINNPETRRYATTVAYVNGAGALLRTFAKDKTFAIAQINQMSPTEFYQHVQNKHPAPQAPRYLWKVNNAYLAMR
;
A
#
# COMPACT_ATOMS: atom_id res chain seq x y z
N MET A 1 -72.30 16.35 -64.31
CA MET A 1 -72.49 17.73 -64.76
C MET A 1 -71.22 18.49 -64.46
N LYS A 2 -70.60 19.09 -65.49
CA LYS A 2 -69.48 20.04 -65.45
C LYS A 2 -69.92 21.32 -64.72
N PRO A 3 -69.07 22.32 -64.36
CA PRO A 3 -67.85 22.75 -65.09
C PRO A 3 -66.63 23.10 -64.26
N ASN A 4 -65.52 23.06 -64.95
CA ASN A 4 -64.33 23.93 -65.06
C ASN A 4 -64.39 25.28 -64.31
N ILE A 5 -63.26 25.72 -63.78
CA ILE A 5 -62.70 27.04 -64.02
C ILE A 5 -61.18 26.99 -63.75
N LEU A 6 -60.48 27.40 -64.74
CA LEU A 6 -59.07 27.70 -64.98
C LEU A 6 -58.78 29.09 -64.45
N TYR A 7 -57.67 29.31 -63.75
CA TYR A 7 -56.89 30.56 -63.66
C TYR A 7 -55.50 30.23 -63.07
N LEU A 8 -54.50 30.26 -63.86
CA LEU A 8 -53.63 31.29 -64.39
C LEU A 8 -52.59 31.83 -63.30
N MET A 9 -51.37 31.38 -63.57
CA MET A 9 -50.12 32.14 -63.43
C MET A 9 -49.90 33.10 -62.25
N ALA A 10 -48.86 32.86 -61.47
CA ALA A 10 -47.84 33.86 -61.21
C ALA A 10 -46.53 33.20 -60.65
N ALA A 11 -45.53 33.18 -61.53
CA ALA A 11 -44.16 32.83 -61.11
C ALA A 11 -43.58 33.98 -60.28
N LEU A 12 -43.18 33.70 -59.05
CA LEU A 12 -42.32 34.58 -58.29
C LEU A 12 -41.03 33.81 -57.99
N LEU A 13 -40.00 34.18 -58.73
CA LEU A 13 -38.61 33.83 -58.45
C LEU A 13 -38.18 34.60 -57.22
N LEU A 14 -38.05 33.89 -56.06
CA LEU A 14 -37.35 34.39 -54.89
C LEU A 14 -35.99 33.68 -54.84
N ALA A 15 -34.93 34.42 -55.24
CA ALA A 15 -33.56 34.04 -55.00
C ALA A 15 -33.29 34.04 -53.50
N GLY A 16 -33.37 32.89 -52.88
CA GLY A 16 -32.95 32.67 -51.48
C GLY A 16 -31.43 32.49 -51.43
N CYS A 17 -30.71 33.50 -50.97
CA CYS A 17 -29.30 33.37 -50.60
C CYS A 17 -29.20 32.31 -49.48
N ALA A 18 -28.70 31.15 -49.83
CA ALA A 18 -28.28 30.18 -48.82
C ALA A 18 -27.05 30.76 -48.09
N LYS A 19 -27.21 31.22 -46.84
CA LYS A 19 -26.09 31.47 -45.96
C LYS A 19 -25.47 30.11 -45.58
N GLU A 20 -24.30 29.85 -46.16
CA GLU A 20 -23.46 28.77 -45.71
C GLU A 20 -23.08 29.05 -44.23
N THR A 21 -23.56 28.24 -43.31
CA THR A 21 -23.07 28.21 -41.94
C THR A 21 -21.64 27.68 -41.94
N PRO A 22 -20.67 28.37 -41.33
CA PRO A 22 -19.32 27.85 -41.24
C PRO A 22 -19.32 26.53 -40.49
N VAL A 23 -18.81 25.48 -41.11
CA VAL A 23 -18.52 24.19 -40.45
C VAL A 23 -17.53 24.51 -39.36
N GLN A 24 -17.96 24.44 -38.12
CA GLN A 24 -17.03 24.50 -36.98
C GLN A 24 -16.12 23.27 -37.06
N THR A 25 -14.91 23.50 -37.50
CA THR A 25 -13.80 22.55 -37.38
C THR A 25 -13.61 22.31 -35.89
N THR A 26 -14.10 21.16 -35.40
CA THR A 26 -13.77 20.71 -34.05
C THR A 26 -12.28 20.49 -34.02
N HIS A 27 -11.52 21.47 -33.52
CA HIS A 27 -10.15 21.26 -33.12
C HIS A 27 -10.18 20.17 -32.05
N PHE A 28 -9.76 18.97 -32.40
CA PHE A 28 -9.41 17.95 -31.42
C PHE A 28 -8.29 18.57 -30.57
N LEU A 29 -8.65 18.98 -29.35
CA LEU A 29 -7.68 19.43 -28.37
C LEU A 29 -6.72 18.26 -28.16
N LYS A 30 -5.48 18.46 -28.60
CA LYS A 30 -4.39 17.53 -28.28
C LYS A 30 -4.39 17.36 -26.77
N PRO A 31 -4.44 16.12 -26.23
CA PRO A 31 -4.41 15.92 -24.79
C PRO A 31 -3.24 16.69 -24.20
N SER A 32 -3.50 17.55 -23.23
CA SER A 32 -2.44 18.23 -22.49
C SER A 32 -1.56 17.17 -21.83
N PRO A 33 -0.24 17.36 -21.81
CA PRO A 33 0.63 16.45 -21.06
C PRO A 33 0.14 16.39 -19.59
N PRO A 34 0.19 15.21 -18.93
CA PRO A 34 -0.27 15.05 -17.55
C PRO A 34 0.40 16.10 -16.66
N SER A 35 -0.36 16.64 -15.74
CA SER A 35 0.15 17.61 -14.77
C SER A 35 1.25 16.96 -13.90
N ARG A 36 2.09 17.78 -13.27
CA ARG A 36 3.14 17.27 -12.35
C ARG A 36 2.55 16.41 -11.22
N ALA A 37 1.31 16.70 -10.80
CA ALA A 37 0.56 15.91 -9.82
C ALA A 37 0.18 14.54 -10.39
N ASP A 38 -0.30 14.48 -11.64
CA ASP A 38 -0.68 13.20 -12.29
C ASP A 38 0.54 12.31 -12.53
N THR A 39 1.69 12.91 -12.86
CA THR A 39 2.96 12.17 -13.05
C THR A 39 3.47 11.62 -11.72
N SER A 40 3.29 12.34 -10.60
CA SER A 40 3.69 11.84 -9.27
C SER A 40 2.83 10.65 -8.82
N LEU A 41 1.54 10.65 -9.14
CA LEU A 41 0.63 9.54 -8.85
C LEU A 41 0.98 8.28 -9.65
N MET A 42 1.40 8.44 -10.91
CA MET A 42 1.84 7.30 -11.74
C MET A 42 3.13 6.63 -11.23
N HIS A 43 3.99 7.35 -10.51
CA HIS A 43 5.25 6.82 -9.96
C HIS A 43 5.09 6.16 -8.57
N GLN A 44 3.91 6.26 -7.94
CA GLN A 44 3.71 5.74 -6.57
C GLN A 44 3.37 4.23 -6.53
N GLY A 45 3.10 3.60 -7.67
CA GLY A 45 2.70 2.20 -7.74
C GLY A 45 1.28 1.94 -7.20
N PRO A 46 0.85 0.66 -7.20
CA PRO A 46 -0.48 0.28 -6.68
C PRO A 46 -0.63 0.69 -5.21
N TYR A 47 -1.77 1.30 -4.86
CA TYR A 47 -2.11 1.75 -3.51
C TYR A 47 -1.19 2.81 -2.91
N GLY A 48 -0.37 3.51 -3.71
CA GLY A 48 0.65 4.45 -3.23
C GLY A 48 0.12 5.51 -2.28
N GLU A 49 -1.02 6.14 -2.59
CA GLU A 49 -1.65 7.15 -1.74
C GLU A 49 -2.11 6.58 -0.38
N VAL A 50 -2.74 5.40 -0.39
CA VAL A 50 -3.20 4.73 0.83
C VAL A 50 -2.02 4.33 1.72
N ILE A 51 -0.93 3.84 1.12
CA ILE A 51 0.30 3.49 1.83
C ILE A 51 0.92 4.74 2.45
N ARG A 52 1.05 5.82 1.69
CA ARG A 52 1.61 7.09 2.16
C ARG A 52 0.82 7.64 3.34
N GLN A 53 -0.51 7.64 3.25
CA GLN A 53 -1.38 8.10 4.33
C GLN A 53 -1.24 7.25 5.59
N ALA A 54 -1.25 5.92 5.46
CA ALA A 54 -1.07 5.02 6.60
C ALA A 54 0.32 5.18 7.22
N ALA A 55 1.38 5.22 6.40
CA ALA A 55 2.75 5.43 6.85
C ALA A 55 2.91 6.72 7.66
N SER A 56 2.37 7.83 7.15
CA SER A 56 2.33 9.13 7.84
C SER A 56 1.54 9.07 9.15
N THR A 57 0.36 8.43 9.13
CA THR A 57 -0.52 8.34 10.31
C THR A 57 0.14 7.61 11.47
N TYR A 58 0.88 6.54 11.19
CA TYR A 58 1.47 5.67 12.21
C TYR A 58 2.98 5.89 12.43
N GLY A 59 3.59 6.84 11.72
CA GLY A 59 5.04 7.11 11.81
C GLY A 59 5.90 5.95 11.36
N VAL A 60 5.47 5.21 10.33
CA VAL A 60 6.19 4.08 9.74
C VAL A 60 6.83 4.51 8.42
N ASP A 61 8.01 3.99 8.12
CA ASP A 61 8.67 4.21 6.82
C ASP A 61 7.82 3.65 5.67
N GLU A 62 7.41 4.53 4.76
CA GLU A 62 6.59 4.19 3.59
C GLU A 62 7.24 3.10 2.73
N THR A 63 8.56 3.17 2.55
CA THR A 63 9.32 2.17 1.78
C THR A 63 9.27 0.81 2.46
N LEU A 64 9.30 0.77 3.79
CA LEU A 64 9.16 -0.49 4.54
C LEU A 64 7.76 -1.10 4.35
N VAL A 65 6.69 -0.28 4.37
CA VAL A 65 5.33 -0.76 4.12
C VAL A 65 5.22 -1.36 2.71
N LYS A 66 5.73 -0.66 1.69
CA LYS A 66 5.77 -1.14 0.30
C LYS A 66 6.53 -2.46 0.15
N ALA A 67 7.71 -2.56 0.78
CA ALA A 67 8.54 -3.75 0.75
C ALA A 67 7.85 -4.97 1.38
N ILE A 68 7.14 -4.76 2.50
CA ILE A 68 6.35 -5.81 3.15
C ILE A 68 5.19 -6.26 2.24
N ILE A 69 4.42 -5.34 1.67
CA ILE A 69 3.32 -5.67 0.73
C ILE A 69 3.86 -6.48 -0.46
N GLN A 70 4.99 -6.08 -1.03
CA GLN A 70 5.63 -6.80 -2.13
C GLN A 70 5.98 -8.23 -1.76
N VAL A 71 6.54 -8.45 -0.58
CA VAL A 71 6.99 -9.77 -0.11
C VAL A 71 5.82 -10.65 0.31
N GLU A 72 4.79 -10.08 0.94
CA GLU A 72 3.65 -10.81 1.49
C GLU A 72 2.65 -11.25 0.42
N SER A 73 2.34 -10.41 -0.54
CA SER A 73 1.26 -10.67 -1.50
C SER A 73 1.60 -10.35 -2.95
N GLY A 74 2.75 -9.70 -3.22
CA GLY A 74 3.01 -9.15 -4.56
C GLY A 74 1.94 -8.14 -4.99
N TYR A 75 1.40 -7.38 -4.03
CA TYR A 75 0.28 -6.43 -4.24
C TYR A 75 -1.07 -7.07 -4.60
N ASN A 76 -1.27 -8.35 -4.33
CA ASN A 76 -2.58 -8.99 -4.52
C ASN A 76 -3.42 -8.91 -3.23
N PRO A 77 -4.55 -8.16 -3.24
CA PRO A 77 -5.35 -7.92 -2.03
C PRO A 77 -6.19 -9.11 -1.58
N THR A 78 -6.38 -10.12 -2.44
CA THR A 78 -7.27 -11.25 -2.16
C THR A 78 -6.56 -12.51 -1.70
N VAL A 79 -5.23 -12.50 -1.61
CA VAL A 79 -4.44 -13.67 -1.19
C VAL A 79 -4.82 -14.11 0.23
N VAL A 80 -5.02 -15.41 0.37
CA VAL A 80 -5.22 -16.07 1.67
C VAL A 80 -4.19 -17.19 1.79
N SER A 81 -3.35 -17.14 2.81
CA SER A 81 -2.34 -18.19 3.05
C SER A 81 -2.93 -19.44 3.70
N LYS A 82 -2.17 -20.54 3.67
CA LYS A 82 -2.53 -21.77 4.39
C LYS A 82 -2.71 -21.56 5.90
N SER A 83 -2.11 -20.54 6.48
CA SER A 83 -2.23 -20.17 7.90
C SER A 83 -3.29 -19.11 8.17
N ASN A 84 -4.20 -18.85 7.21
CA ASN A 84 -5.27 -17.85 7.30
C ASN A 84 -4.76 -16.40 7.48
N ALA A 85 -3.59 -16.08 6.94
CA ALA A 85 -3.17 -14.70 6.75
C ALA A 85 -3.79 -14.15 5.46
N ILE A 86 -4.30 -12.91 5.49
CA ILE A 86 -5.17 -12.38 4.45
C ILE A 86 -4.66 -11.03 3.94
N GLY A 87 -4.74 -10.84 2.61
CA GLY A 87 -4.64 -9.57 1.93
C GLY A 87 -3.23 -9.07 1.70
N LEU A 88 -3.11 -7.78 1.38
CA LEU A 88 -1.86 -7.14 0.93
C LEU A 88 -0.69 -7.35 1.90
N MET A 89 -0.92 -7.21 3.19
CA MET A 89 0.09 -7.35 4.24
C MET A 89 -0.03 -8.67 5.00
N GLN A 90 -0.80 -9.65 4.49
CA GLN A 90 -0.97 -10.99 5.05
C GLN A 90 -1.25 -11.00 6.55
N LEU A 91 -2.29 -10.28 6.96
CA LEU A 91 -2.66 -10.15 8.37
C LEU A 91 -3.46 -11.36 8.85
N LYS A 92 -3.10 -11.89 10.02
CA LYS A 92 -3.95 -12.82 10.76
C LYS A 92 -4.92 -12.03 11.63
N ALA A 93 -6.22 -12.24 11.42
CA ALA A 93 -7.27 -11.54 12.15
C ALA A 93 -7.13 -11.67 13.68
N SER A 94 -6.83 -12.89 14.18
CA SER A 94 -6.77 -13.21 15.61
C SER A 94 -5.49 -12.75 16.33
N THR A 95 -4.48 -12.25 15.62
CA THR A 95 -3.23 -11.75 16.19
C THR A 95 -2.98 -10.31 15.77
N ALA A 96 -2.23 -10.08 14.69
CA ALA A 96 -1.90 -8.75 14.19
C ALA A 96 -3.14 -7.87 13.95
N GLY A 97 -4.21 -8.43 13.38
CA GLY A 97 -5.48 -7.72 13.15
C GLY A 97 -6.15 -7.29 14.46
N ARG A 98 -6.19 -8.17 15.46
CA ARG A 98 -6.74 -7.87 16.79
C ARG A 98 -5.90 -6.82 17.53
N ASP A 99 -4.57 -6.90 17.45
CA ASP A 99 -3.69 -5.95 18.12
C ASP A 99 -3.82 -4.54 17.47
N ALA A 100 -3.91 -4.47 16.13
CA ALA A 100 -4.20 -3.24 15.42
C ALA A 100 -5.59 -2.67 15.77
N TYR A 101 -6.62 -3.52 15.89
CA TYR A 101 -7.95 -3.10 16.35
C TYR A 101 -7.88 -2.48 17.73
N ARG A 102 -7.20 -3.13 18.69
CA ARG A 102 -7.04 -2.62 20.05
C ARG A 102 -6.32 -1.27 20.08
N MET A 103 -5.26 -1.11 19.30
CA MET A 103 -4.57 0.17 19.14
C MET A 103 -5.49 1.28 18.66
N LYS A 104 -6.45 0.95 17.78
CA LYS A 104 -7.47 1.87 17.26
C LYS A 104 -8.70 2.03 18.17
N GLY A 105 -8.67 1.55 19.41
CA GLY A 105 -9.81 1.59 20.34
C GLY A 105 -10.98 0.67 19.94
N ARG A 106 -10.78 -0.30 19.06
CA ARG A 106 -11.81 -1.24 18.60
C ARG A 106 -11.70 -2.58 19.35
N TYR A 107 -12.84 -3.20 19.60
CA TYR A 107 -12.92 -4.54 20.20
C TYR A 107 -12.98 -5.62 19.12
N GLY A 108 -12.60 -6.85 19.51
CA GLY A 108 -12.66 -8.01 18.63
C GLY A 108 -11.50 -8.08 17.65
N GLN A 109 -11.80 -8.48 16.42
CA GLN A 109 -10.83 -8.65 15.33
C GLN A 109 -11.48 -8.33 13.98
N PRO A 110 -10.71 -7.94 12.95
CA PRO A 110 -11.25 -7.70 11.62
C PRO A 110 -11.82 -8.98 11.00
N SER A 111 -12.86 -8.83 10.20
CA SER A 111 -13.41 -9.93 9.41
C SER A 111 -12.50 -10.28 8.23
N PRO A 112 -12.63 -11.49 7.64
CA PRO A 112 -11.93 -11.81 6.40
C PRO A 112 -12.29 -10.89 5.23
N ARG A 113 -13.50 -10.33 5.21
CA ARG A 113 -13.93 -9.34 4.23
C ARG A 113 -13.16 -8.02 4.41
N ASP A 114 -13.06 -7.53 5.64
CA ASP A 114 -12.30 -6.32 5.96
C ASP A 114 -10.83 -6.48 5.55
N LEU A 115 -10.23 -7.64 5.81
CA LEU A 115 -8.83 -7.91 5.47
C LEU A 115 -8.57 -8.08 3.96
N LYS A 116 -9.60 -8.27 3.14
CA LYS A 116 -9.48 -8.26 1.66
C LYS A 116 -9.66 -6.86 1.07
N ASP A 117 -10.16 -5.90 1.85
CA ASP A 117 -10.18 -4.49 1.45
C ASP A 117 -8.77 -3.92 1.52
N PRO A 118 -8.23 -3.36 0.40
CA PRO A 118 -6.87 -2.85 0.36
C PRO A 118 -6.58 -1.75 1.38
N ALA A 119 -7.50 -0.80 1.53
CA ALA A 119 -7.31 0.34 2.43
C ALA A 119 -7.33 -0.10 3.89
N VAL A 120 -8.26 -0.97 4.26
CA VAL A 120 -8.35 -1.54 5.61
C VAL A 120 -7.12 -2.40 5.93
N ASN A 121 -6.67 -3.23 4.99
CA ASN A 121 -5.52 -4.11 5.19
C ASN A 121 -4.22 -3.31 5.39
N ILE A 122 -3.98 -2.30 4.56
CA ILE A 122 -2.81 -1.41 4.68
C ILE A 122 -2.85 -0.62 5.99
N ASP A 123 -4.00 -0.05 6.35
CA ASP A 123 -4.18 0.69 7.59
C ASP A 123 -3.86 -0.18 8.82
N LEU A 124 -4.46 -1.36 8.92
CA LEU A 124 -4.24 -2.28 10.03
C LEU A 124 -2.81 -2.85 10.06
N GLY A 125 -2.25 -3.18 8.90
CA GLY A 125 -0.89 -3.70 8.80
C GLY A 125 0.16 -2.67 9.21
N THR A 126 -0.04 -1.42 8.80
CA THR A 126 0.85 -0.31 9.17
C THR A 126 0.70 0.05 10.65
N ALA A 127 -0.53 0.01 11.20
CA ALA A 127 -0.77 0.14 12.64
C ALA A 127 -0.04 -0.96 13.42
N TYR A 128 -0.06 -2.20 12.95
CA TYR A 128 0.67 -3.30 13.57
C TYR A 128 2.20 -3.09 13.52
N LEU A 129 2.74 -2.59 12.42
CA LEU A 129 4.16 -2.22 12.34
C LEU A 129 4.54 -1.16 13.38
N SER A 130 3.69 -0.15 13.58
CA SER A 130 3.90 0.85 14.63
C SER A 130 3.92 0.24 16.03
N ILE A 131 3.03 -0.72 16.33
CA ILE A 131 3.06 -1.47 17.61
C ILE A 131 4.41 -2.17 17.80
N LEU A 132 4.92 -2.84 16.76
CA LEU A 132 6.20 -3.53 16.80
C LEU A 132 7.37 -2.55 17.00
N GLN A 133 7.35 -1.40 16.32
CA GLN A 133 8.35 -0.33 16.52
C GLN A 133 8.35 0.19 17.95
N GLN A 134 7.17 0.38 18.55
CA GLN A 134 7.05 0.79 19.95
C GLN A 134 7.63 -0.27 20.90
N GLN A 135 7.35 -1.55 20.64
CA GLN A 135 7.93 -2.65 21.42
C GLN A 135 9.46 -2.72 21.33
N LEU A 136 10.03 -2.24 20.23
CA LEU A 136 11.46 -2.24 19.91
C LEU A 136 12.10 -0.84 20.04
N ALA A 137 11.41 0.13 20.64
CA ALA A 137 11.85 1.53 20.70
C ALA A 137 13.21 1.73 21.39
N GLY A 138 13.62 0.81 22.28
CA GLY A 138 14.93 0.85 22.93
C GLY A 138 16.11 0.52 22.01
N ILE A 139 15.89 0.03 20.80
CA ILE A 139 16.96 -0.18 19.82
C ILE A 139 17.34 1.18 19.21
N ASN A 140 18.56 1.65 19.45
CA ASN A 140 18.99 3.01 19.11
C ASN A 140 19.25 3.21 17.61
N ASN A 141 19.91 2.25 16.96
CA ASN A 141 20.24 2.37 15.54
C ASN A 141 18.99 2.20 14.66
N PRO A 142 18.64 3.16 13.79
CA PRO A 142 17.42 3.11 12.98
C PRO A 142 17.37 1.92 12.01
N GLU A 143 18.51 1.55 11.43
CA GLU A 143 18.58 0.42 10.49
C GLU A 143 18.40 -0.91 11.22
N THR A 144 19.09 -1.08 12.37
CA THR A 144 18.89 -2.24 13.24
C THR A 144 17.45 -2.34 13.72
N ARG A 145 16.80 -1.23 14.07
CA ARG A 145 15.39 -1.20 14.46
C ARG A 145 14.47 -1.60 13.30
N ARG A 146 14.76 -1.17 12.08
CA ARG A 146 14.05 -1.60 10.86
C ARG A 146 14.18 -3.10 10.64
N TYR A 147 15.37 -3.67 10.74
CA TYR A 147 15.59 -5.12 10.67
C TYR A 147 14.84 -5.87 11.77
N ALA A 148 14.92 -5.39 12.99
CA ALA A 148 14.21 -5.98 14.14
C ALA A 148 12.70 -5.94 13.96
N THR A 149 12.14 -4.82 13.48
CA THR A 149 10.70 -4.67 13.15
C THR A 149 10.29 -5.65 12.05
N THR A 150 11.11 -5.81 11.02
CA THR A 150 10.87 -6.76 9.93
C THR A 150 10.79 -8.20 10.46
N VAL A 151 11.74 -8.62 11.29
CA VAL A 151 11.74 -9.96 11.89
C VAL A 151 10.55 -10.13 12.83
N ALA A 152 10.26 -9.12 13.64
CA ALA A 152 9.13 -9.13 14.57
C ALA A 152 7.78 -9.25 13.86
N TYR A 153 7.66 -8.77 12.64
CA TYR A 153 6.42 -8.87 11.85
C TYR A 153 5.97 -10.32 11.65
N VAL A 154 6.88 -11.24 11.38
CA VAL A 154 6.56 -12.67 11.16
C VAL A 154 6.64 -13.53 12.40
N ASN A 155 7.43 -13.15 13.40
CA ASN A 155 7.71 -13.98 14.59
C ASN A 155 7.34 -13.32 15.92
N GLY A 156 6.97 -12.04 15.91
CA GLY A 156 6.74 -11.25 17.11
C GLY A 156 8.03 -10.74 17.77
N ALA A 157 7.97 -9.54 18.36
CA ALA A 157 9.12 -8.90 18.98
C ALA A 157 9.72 -9.72 20.16
N GLY A 158 8.86 -10.37 20.94
CA GLY A 158 9.32 -11.22 22.05
C GLY A 158 10.13 -12.45 21.59
N ALA A 159 9.77 -13.08 20.47
CA ALA A 159 10.53 -14.20 19.93
C ALA A 159 11.93 -13.74 19.44
N LEU A 160 11.99 -12.62 18.74
CA LEU A 160 13.24 -12.02 18.31
C LEU A 160 14.16 -11.70 19.53
N LEU A 161 13.64 -10.96 20.51
CA LEU A 161 14.43 -10.54 21.66
C LEU A 161 15.01 -11.73 22.46
N ARG A 162 14.25 -12.82 22.57
CA ARG A 162 14.73 -14.05 23.25
C ARG A 162 15.89 -14.74 22.54
N THR A 163 16.20 -14.41 21.30
CA THR A 163 17.42 -14.91 20.63
C THR A 163 18.71 -14.25 21.17
N PHE A 164 18.57 -13.12 21.87
CA PHE A 164 19.66 -12.39 22.50
C PHE A 164 19.72 -12.67 24.01
N ALA A 165 18.61 -12.46 24.72
CA ALA A 165 18.51 -12.72 26.15
C ALA A 165 17.06 -13.04 26.57
N LYS A 166 16.90 -13.68 27.75
CA LYS A 166 15.57 -13.93 28.35
C LYS A 166 14.90 -12.62 28.78
N ASP A 167 15.67 -11.72 29.37
CA ASP A 167 15.20 -10.40 29.77
C ASP A 167 15.25 -9.43 28.61
N LYS A 168 14.16 -8.65 28.44
CA LYS A 168 14.01 -7.69 27.34
C LYS A 168 15.07 -6.58 27.38
N THR A 169 15.36 -6.06 28.57
CA THR A 169 16.32 -4.95 28.73
C THR A 169 17.72 -5.38 28.35
N PHE A 170 18.13 -6.57 28.82
CA PHE A 170 19.41 -7.15 28.42
C PHE A 170 19.49 -7.47 26.94
N ALA A 171 18.41 -8.00 26.34
CA ALA A 171 18.37 -8.25 24.90
C ALA A 171 18.59 -6.96 24.10
N ILE A 172 17.88 -5.90 24.46
CA ILE A 172 18.04 -4.59 23.82
C ILE A 172 19.44 -4.02 24.03
N ALA A 173 20.01 -4.13 25.23
CA ALA A 173 21.37 -3.69 25.50
C ALA A 173 22.40 -4.41 24.63
N GLN A 174 22.29 -5.74 24.47
CA GLN A 174 23.13 -6.51 23.56
C GLN A 174 22.96 -6.08 22.08
N ILE A 175 21.72 -5.87 21.65
CA ILE A 175 21.46 -5.39 20.29
C ILE A 175 22.10 -4.02 20.04
N ASN A 176 22.07 -3.12 21.02
CA ASN A 176 22.64 -1.78 20.90
C ASN A 176 24.19 -1.77 20.86
N GLN A 177 24.83 -2.86 21.22
CA GLN A 177 26.28 -3.04 21.06
C GLN A 177 26.68 -3.54 19.67
N MET A 178 25.71 -3.93 18.85
CA MET A 178 25.95 -4.47 17.51
C MET A 178 25.79 -3.37 16.45
N SER A 179 26.62 -3.44 15.42
CA SER A 179 26.36 -2.77 14.17
C SER A 179 25.13 -3.39 13.45
N PRO A 180 24.49 -2.69 12.50
CA PRO A 180 23.41 -3.26 11.72
C PRO A 180 23.78 -4.56 11.00
N THR A 181 25.03 -4.66 10.53
CA THR A 181 25.54 -5.87 9.87
C THR A 181 25.64 -7.04 10.83
N GLU A 182 26.18 -6.83 12.03
CA GLU A 182 26.28 -7.87 13.06
C GLU A 182 24.91 -8.34 13.52
N PHE A 183 23.95 -7.43 13.70
CA PHE A 183 22.55 -7.80 14.00
C PHE A 183 21.94 -8.64 12.87
N TYR A 184 22.13 -8.22 11.62
CA TYR A 184 21.64 -8.95 10.46
C TYR A 184 22.21 -10.37 10.42
N GLN A 185 23.52 -10.52 10.60
CA GLN A 185 24.21 -11.81 10.65
C GLN A 185 23.75 -12.67 11.85
N HIS A 186 23.51 -12.06 13.00
CA HIS A 186 22.95 -12.78 14.17
C HIS A 186 21.59 -13.39 13.81
N VAL A 187 20.69 -12.63 13.19
CA VAL A 187 19.39 -13.16 12.75
C VAL A 187 19.58 -14.30 11.73
N GLN A 188 20.49 -14.14 10.75
CA GLN A 188 20.75 -15.16 9.74
C GLN A 188 21.23 -16.48 10.35
N ASN A 189 22.07 -16.41 11.38
CA ASN A 189 22.80 -17.59 11.90
C ASN A 189 22.22 -18.15 13.20
N LYS A 190 21.47 -17.35 13.97
CA LYS A 190 21.06 -17.72 15.34
C LYS A 190 19.55 -17.75 15.56
N HIS A 191 18.74 -17.20 14.64
CA HIS A 191 17.29 -17.19 14.85
C HIS A 191 16.72 -18.62 14.69
N PRO A 192 15.98 -19.17 15.70
CA PRO A 192 15.55 -20.56 15.70
C PRO A 192 14.44 -20.85 14.66
N ALA A 193 13.68 -19.83 14.26
CA ALA A 193 12.63 -19.99 13.26
C ALA A 193 13.18 -19.76 11.85
N PRO A 194 13.24 -20.78 10.98
CA PRO A 194 13.92 -20.70 9.67
C PRO A 194 13.32 -19.65 8.72
N GLN A 195 12.06 -19.28 8.92
CA GLN A 195 11.41 -18.26 8.10
C GLN A 195 11.94 -16.83 8.39
N ALA A 196 12.43 -16.54 9.61
CA ALA A 196 12.84 -15.19 10.00
C ALA A 196 14.05 -14.67 9.21
N PRO A 197 15.17 -15.41 9.06
CA PRO A 197 16.29 -15.00 8.23
C PRO A 197 15.88 -14.76 6.78
N ARG A 198 15.12 -15.70 6.21
CA ARG A 198 14.64 -15.62 4.82
C ARG A 198 13.73 -14.42 4.59
N TYR A 199 12.86 -14.14 5.56
CA TYR A 199 11.94 -13.00 5.48
C TYR A 199 12.70 -11.67 5.55
N LEU A 200 13.62 -11.54 6.52
CA LEU A 200 14.48 -10.37 6.64
C LEU A 200 15.22 -10.09 5.33
N TRP A 201 15.82 -11.13 4.74
CA TRP A 201 16.53 -11.01 3.46
C TRP A 201 15.59 -10.50 2.33
N LYS A 202 14.40 -11.09 2.18
CA LYS A 202 13.45 -10.68 1.14
C LYS A 202 12.99 -9.25 1.29
N VAL A 203 12.57 -8.87 2.49
CA VAL A 203 12.06 -7.52 2.76
C VAL A 203 13.18 -6.49 2.63
N ASN A 204 14.40 -6.79 3.10
CA ASN A 204 15.52 -5.89 2.95
C ASN A 204 15.89 -5.65 1.47
N ASN A 205 15.91 -6.70 0.64
CA ASN A 205 16.17 -6.55 -0.78
C ASN A 205 15.07 -5.74 -1.48
N ALA A 206 13.80 -5.99 -1.17
CA ALA A 206 12.69 -5.20 -1.70
C ALA A 206 12.78 -3.73 -1.25
N TYR A 207 13.11 -3.49 0.02
CA TYR A 207 13.31 -2.15 0.56
C TYR A 207 14.42 -1.38 -0.15
N LEU A 208 15.58 -2.00 -0.36
CA LEU A 208 16.71 -1.38 -1.05
C LEU A 208 16.42 -1.10 -2.53
N ALA A 209 15.65 -1.96 -3.18
CA ALA A 209 15.26 -1.77 -4.58
C ALA A 209 14.24 -0.62 -4.79
N MET A 210 13.56 -0.16 -3.74
CA MET A 210 12.56 0.91 -3.78
C MET A 210 13.09 2.27 -3.29
N ARG A 211 14.34 2.34 -2.82
CA ARG A 211 15.02 3.58 -2.41
C ARG A 211 15.69 4.25 -3.57
#